data_10078f353d3e5fd827112354354c883c
#
_entry.id   10078f353d3e5fd827112354354c883c
#
_cell.length_a   1.000
_cell.length_b   1.000
_cell.length_c   1.000
_cell.angle_alpha   90.00
_cell.angle_beta   90.00
_cell.angle_gamma   90.00
#
_symmetry.space_group_name_H-M   'P 1'
#
loop_
_entity.id
_entity.type
_entity.pdbx_description
1 polymer ?
#
loop_
_entity_poly.entity_id
_entity_poly.type
_entity_poly.pdbx_seq_one_letter_code
_entity_poly.pdbx_strand_id
1 'polypeptide(L)'
;FNQYPILLNASYVMLKYSFPDLTASAFGDTGRPRQSMECLESAILMADKYQLPILPDLLNAAMILEQAGQYDRSKSGLTGLLCYLPELPKAKSVDNHLWNRSEKLDFASCYLQRNGIDPQNGLMCVVQGATYNHNHSNGMSMELYGAGTVQGIDPGNGPTYEHPMHVNYYTQWAAHNT
;
A
#
# COMPACT_ATOMS: atom_id res chain seq x y z
N PHE A 1 2.82 -22.01 -4.61
CA PHE A 1 1.64 -21.19 -4.28
C PHE A 1 0.38 -22.02 -4.08
N ASN A 2 0.10 -23.03 -4.90
CA ASN A 2 -1.05 -23.92 -4.64
C ASN A 2 -0.99 -24.60 -3.27
N GLN A 3 0.23 -24.84 -2.73
CA GLN A 3 0.43 -25.37 -1.38
C GLN A 3 0.43 -24.29 -0.30
N TYR A 4 0.70 -23.04 -0.67
CA TYR A 4 0.85 -21.92 0.26
C TYR A 4 0.19 -20.65 -0.29
N PRO A 5 -1.15 -20.59 -0.35
CA PRO A 5 -1.87 -19.41 -0.88
C PRO A 5 -1.59 -18.13 -0.08
N ILE A 6 -1.17 -18.26 1.16
CA ILE A 6 -0.80 -17.11 2.01
C ILE A 6 0.40 -16.34 1.45
N LEU A 7 1.33 -17.01 0.77
CA LEU A 7 2.48 -16.34 0.16
C LEU A 7 2.05 -15.43 -1.01
N LEU A 8 1.05 -15.86 -1.78
CA LEU A 8 0.48 -15.01 -2.80
C LEU A 8 -0.20 -13.78 -2.16
N ASN A 9 -1.04 -14.00 -1.15
CA ASN A 9 -1.70 -12.90 -0.45
C ASN A 9 -0.67 -11.91 0.14
N ALA A 10 0.41 -12.40 0.74
CA ALA A 10 1.48 -11.55 1.25
C ALA A 10 2.14 -10.69 0.16
N SER A 11 2.27 -11.21 -1.05
CA SER A 11 2.91 -10.49 -2.16
C SER A 11 2.13 -9.25 -2.62
N TYR A 12 0.81 -9.23 -2.45
CA TYR A 12 -0.02 -8.11 -2.90
C TYR A 12 -0.85 -7.42 -1.80
N VAL A 13 -0.75 -7.87 -0.54
CA VAL A 13 -1.51 -7.24 0.56
C VAL A 13 -1.18 -5.76 0.70
N MET A 14 0.08 -5.38 0.48
CA MET A 14 0.49 -3.98 0.52
C MET A 14 -0.19 -3.14 -0.55
N LEU A 15 -0.44 -3.70 -1.73
CA LEU A 15 -1.21 -3.02 -2.77
C LEU A 15 -2.66 -2.79 -2.34
N LYS A 16 -3.26 -3.75 -1.67
CA LYS A 16 -4.61 -3.59 -1.11
C LYS A 16 -4.69 -2.43 -0.12
N TYR A 17 -3.63 -2.18 0.61
CA TYR A 17 -3.53 -1.14 1.63
C TYR A 17 -3.03 0.20 1.10
N SER A 18 -2.63 0.26 -0.15
CA SER A 18 -2.07 1.47 -0.77
C SER A 18 -3.16 2.38 -1.32
N PHE A 19 -2.91 3.68 -1.22
CA PHE A 19 -3.64 4.71 -1.95
C PHE A 19 -3.42 4.57 -3.46
N PRO A 20 -4.21 5.28 -4.29
CA PRO A 20 -4.05 5.23 -5.75
C PRO A 20 -2.66 5.60 -6.27
N ASP A 21 -1.88 6.39 -5.53
CA ASP A 21 -0.47 6.72 -5.85
C ASP A 21 0.54 5.70 -5.31
N LEU A 22 0.06 4.56 -4.80
CA LEU A 22 0.82 3.47 -4.20
C LEU A 22 1.58 3.83 -2.92
N THR A 23 1.26 4.94 -2.27
CA THR A 23 1.67 5.19 -0.89
C THR A 23 0.75 4.46 0.08
N ALA A 24 1.28 3.99 1.20
CA ALA A 24 0.46 3.40 2.26
C ALA A 24 -0.05 4.47 3.23
N SER A 25 -1.08 4.14 4.00
CA SER A 25 -1.51 4.94 5.15
C SER A 25 -0.40 5.00 6.20
N ALA A 26 -0.39 6.08 7.00
CA ALA A 26 0.66 6.35 7.98
C ALA A 26 0.17 6.21 9.43
N PHE A 27 -0.74 5.28 9.70
CA PHE A 27 -1.27 5.06 11.05
C PHE A 27 -0.20 4.48 12.00
N GLY A 28 -0.16 4.99 13.23
CA GLY A 28 0.75 4.54 14.27
C GLY A 28 2.22 4.90 13.97
N ASP A 29 3.12 4.02 14.36
CA ASP A 29 4.57 4.18 14.19
C ASP A 29 5.06 3.93 12.76
N THR A 30 4.30 4.30 11.77
CA THR A 30 4.69 4.12 10.38
C THR A 30 4.92 5.45 9.69
N GLY A 31 5.88 5.47 8.77
CA GLY A 31 5.94 6.52 7.76
C GLY A 31 4.87 6.27 6.69
N ARG A 32 5.02 6.93 5.56
CA ARG A 32 4.17 6.69 4.39
C ARG A 32 4.98 5.94 3.31
N PRO A 33 5.22 4.63 3.52
CA PRO A 33 6.02 3.86 2.58
C PRO A 33 5.28 3.69 1.25
N ARG A 34 6.05 3.55 0.19
CA ARG A 34 5.54 3.06 -1.09
C ARG A 34 5.78 1.57 -1.25
N GLN A 35 5.03 0.97 -2.16
CA GLN A 35 5.22 -0.42 -2.51
C GLN A 35 6.66 -0.69 -2.95
N SER A 36 7.26 -1.74 -2.41
CA SER A 36 8.60 -2.17 -2.82
C SER A 36 8.56 -2.81 -4.20
N MET A 37 9.56 -2.48 -5.02
CA MET A 37 9.66 -3.02 -6.37
C MET A 37 9.88 -4.53 -6.37
N GLU A 38 10.68 -5.04 -5.46
CA GLU A 38 10.96 -6.47 -5.36
C GLU A 38 9.69 -7.28 -5.04
N CYS A 39 8.86 -6.76 -4.13
CA CYS A 39 7.59 -7.39 -3.81
C CYS A 39 6.65 -7.38 -5.00
N LEU A 40 6.58 -6.25 -5.72
CA LEU A 40 5.73 -6.11 -6.88
C LEU A 40 6.18 -7.02 -8.03
N GLU A 41 7.46 -7.04 -8.36
CA GLU A 41 7.99 -7.90 -9.44
C GLU A 41 7.85 -9.38 -9.12
N SER A 42 8.10 -9.80 -7.89
CA SER A 42 7.86 -11.18 -7.48
C SER A 42 6.39 -11.57 -7.59
N ALA A 43 5.48 -10.67 -7.21
CA ALA A 43 4.05 -10.89 -7.36
C ALA A 43 3.64 -10.99 -8.85
N ILE A 44 4.16 -10.11 -9.71
CA ILE A 44 3.92 -10.15 -11.17
C ILE A 44 4.43 -11.48 -11.75
N LEU A 45 5.68 -11.85 -11.47
CA LEU A 45 6.27 -13.10 -11.94
C LEU A 45 5.42 -14.32 -11.58
N MET A 46 4.93 -14.35 -10.34
CA MET A 46 4.11 -15.46 -9.88
C MET A 46 2.70 -15.43 -10.48
N ALA A 47 2.10 -14.24 -10.57
CA ALA A 47 0.78 -14.07 -11.17
C ALA A 47 0.78 -14.44 -12.66
N ASP A 48 1.82 -14.08 -13.40
CA ASP A 48 1.97 -14.46 -14.81
C ASP A 48 2.18 -15.97 -14.96
N LYS A 49 3.14 -16.53 -14.21
CA LYS A 49 3.45 -17.96 -14.26
C LYS A 49 2.23 -18.85 -13.97
N TYR A 50 1.39 -18.47 -13.02
CA TYR A 50 0.22 -19.24 -12.62
C TYR A 50 -1.09 -18.72 -13.21
N GLN A 51 -1.04 -17.75 -14.13
CA GLN A 51 -2.18 -17.15 -14.81
C GLN A 51 -3.26 -16.67 -13.81
N LEU A 52 -2.81 -15.96 -12.77
CA LEU A 52 -3.69 -15.50 -11.70
C LEU A 52 -4.48 -14.24 -12.12
N PRO A 53 -5.75 -14.11 -11.69
CA PRO A 53 -6.60 -12.99 -12.08
C PRO A 53 -6.12 -11.63 -11.55
N ILE A 54 -5.20 -11.60 -10.59
CA ILE A 54 -4.60 -10.38 -10.02
C ILE A 54 -3.54 -9.73 -10.95
N LEU A 55 -3.08 -10.42 -11.99
CA LEU A 55 -2.00 -9.93 -12.86
C LEU A 55 -2.26 -8.54 -13.44
N PRO A 56 -3.46 -8.20 -13.96
CA PRO A 56 -3.73 -6.85 -14.47
C PRO A 56 -3.55 -5.75 -13.41
N ASP A 57 -3.96 -6.00 -12.17
CA ASP A 57 -3.82 -5.04 -11.07
C ASP A 57 -2.34 -4.79 -10.72
N LEU A 58 -1.55 -5.85 -10.70
CA LEU A 58 -0.10 -5.76 -10.44
C LEU A 58 0.63 -4.99 -11.56
N LEU A 59 0.26 -5.22 -12.81
CA LEU A 59 0.83 -4.51 -13.97
C LEU A 59 0.44 -3.02 -13.96
N ASN A 60 -0.80 -2.70 -13.58
CA ASN A 60 -1.22 -1.32 -13.39
C ASN A 60 -0.43 -0.63 -12.28
N ALA A 61 -0.16 -1.31 -11.16
CA ALA A 61 0.68 -0.78 -10.10
C ALA A 61 2.11 -0.51 -10.59
N ALA A 62 2.71 -1.40 -11.36
CA ALA A 62 4.02 -1.20 -11.96
C ALA A 62 4.03 0.01 -12.92
N MET A 63 3.00 0.16 -13.74
CA MET A 63 2.86 1.30 -14.65
C MET A 63 2.73 2.63 -13.88
N ILE A 64 1.99 2.68 -12.78
CA ILE A 64 1.90 3.89 -11.93
C ILE A 64 3.26 4.27 -11.38
N LEU A 65 4.03 3.29 -10.86
CA LEU A 65 5.38 3.54 -10.35
C LEU A 65 6.33 4.02 -11.44
N GLU A 66 6.23 3.47 -12.64
CA GLU A 66 7.03 3.88 -13.80
C GLU A 66 6.71 5.33 -14.19
N GLN A 67 5.43 5.68 -14.34
CA GLN A 67 4.99 7.04 -14.66
C GLN A 67 5.38 8.06 -13.59
N ALA A 68 5.42 7.65 -12.33
CA ALA A 68 5.89 8.47 -11.22
C ALA A 68 7.43 8.59 -11.15
N GLY A 69 8.18 7.97 -12.06
CA GLY A 69 9.65 7.92 -12.03
C GLY A 69 10.20 7.13 -10.84
N GLN A 70 9.43 6.19 -10.30
CA GLN A 70 9.75 5.46 -9.08
C GLN A 70 10.00 3.97 -9.30
N TYR A 71 9.93 3.53 -10.53
CA TYR A 71 10.31 2.19 -10.93
C TYR A 71 11.83 2.09 -11.05
N ASP A 72 12.52 2.20 -9.90
CA ASP A 72 13.99 2.21 -9.83
C ASP A 72 14.51 0.88 -9.27
N ARG A 73 14.93 0.00 -10.15
CA ARG A 73 15.53 -1.31 -9.82
C ARG A 73 16.96 -1.21 -9.28
N SER A 74 17.62 -0.08 -9.42
CA SER A 74 19.00 0.09 -8.98
C SER A 74 19.16 -0.03 -7.45
N LYS A 75 18.07 0.20 -6.73
CA LYS A 75 18.00 0.08 -5.26
C LYS A 75 17.59 -1.29 -4.77
N SER A 76 17.19 -2.17 -5.68
CA SER A 76 16.81 -3.54 -5.35
C SER A 76 18.06 -4.36 -5.04
N GLY A 77 18.06 -5.03 -3.90
CA GLY A 77 19.15 -5.91 -3.50
C GLY A 77 19.15 -7.26 -4.23
N LEU A 78 19.69 -8.29 -3.59
CA LEU A 78 19.73 -9.65 -4.14
C LEU A 78 18.34 -10.17 -4.51
N THR A 79 17.31 -9.84 -3.74
CA THR A 79 15.93 -10.24 -4.01
C THR A 79 15.44 -9.67 -5.36
N GLY A 80 15.77 -8.41 -5.65
CA GLY A 80 15.46 -7.80 -6.94
C GLY A 80 16.12 -8.52 -8.12
N LEU A 81 17.34 -9.03 -7.93
CA LEU A 81 18.02 -9.82 -8.95
C LEU A 81 17.33 -11.18 -9.16
N LEU A 82 16.89 -11.84 -8.09
CA LEU A 82 16.21 -13.13 -8.16
C LEU A 82 14.81 -13.05 -8.78
N CYS A 83 14.15 -11.91 -8.60
CA CYS A 83 12.80 -11.66 -9.12
C CYS A 83 12.80 -10.79 -10.39
N TYR A 84 13.98 -10.60 -11.00
CA TYR A 84 14.14 -9.72 -12.14
C TYR A 84 13.29 -10.16 -13.35
N LEU A 85 12.48 -9.23 -13.84
CA LEU A 85 11.72 -9.40 -15.07
C LEU A 85 12.36 -8.50 -16.14
N PRO A 86 12.97 -9.08 -17.20
CA PRO A 86 13.55 -8.31 -18.30
C PRO A 86 12.54 -7.38 -18.96
N GLU A 87 11.34 -7.91 -19.18
CA GLU A 87 10.18 -7.20 -19.70
C GLU A 87 8.95 -7.54 -18.84
N LEU A 88 8.13 -6.54 -18.56
CA LEU A 88 6.85 -6.79 -17.90
C LEU A 88 5.91 -7.53 -18.88
N PRO A 89 5.19 -8.57 -18.42
CA PRO A 89 4.20 -9.22 -19.25
C PRO A 89 3.09 -8.23 -19.62
N LYS A 90 2.56 -8.38 -20.83
CA LYS A 90 1.47 -7.51 -21.29
C LYS A 90 0.14 -7.92 -20.65
N ALA A 91 -0.54 -6.99 -20.02
CA ALA A 91 -1.89 -7.23 -19.52
C ALA A 91 -2.84 -7.56 -20.69
N LYS A 92 -3.61 -8.64 -20.54
CA LYS A 92 -4.61 -9.06 -21.53
C LYS A 92 -5.95 -8.30 -21.39
N SER A 93 -6.19 -7.69 -20.24
CA SER A 93 -7.39 -6.90 -19.94
C SER A 93 -7.07 -5.82 -18.91
N VAL A 94 -7.89 -4.77 -18.90
CA VAL A 94 -7.77 -3.63 -17.96
C VAL A 94 -8.76 -3.78 -16.80
N ASP A 95 -9.31 -4.95 -16.58
CA ASP A 95 -10.23 -5.18 -15.46
C ASP A 95 -9.51 -5.11 -14.12
N ASN A 96 -9.70 -4.00 -13.44
CA ASN A 96 -9.12 -3.70 -12.13
C ASN A 96 -10.04 -4.23 -11.02
N HIS A 97 -9.89 -5.49 -10.64
CA HIS A 97 -10.73 -6.09 -9.62
C HIS A 97 -10.34 -5.67 -8.19
N LEU A 98 -9.05 -5.43 -7.96
CA LEU A 98 -8.52 -5.13 -6.64
C LEU A 98 -8.92 -3.73 -6.14
N TRP A 99 -8.97 -2.77 -7.08
CA TRP A 99 -9.03 -1.34 -6.77
C TRP A 99 -10.44 -0.75 -6.76
N ASN A 100 -11.43 -1.49 -7.25
CA ASN A 100 -12.80 -1.00 -7.43
C ASN A 100 -13.76 -1.47 -6.34
N ARG A 101 -13.27 -1.75 -5.13
CA ARG A 101 -14.14 -2.25 -4.07
C ARG A 101 -13.77 -1.75 -2.68
N SER A 102 -14.78 -1.76 -1.82
CA SER A 102 -14.59 -1.63 -0.38
C SER A 102 -14.19 -2.97 0.20
N GLU A 103 -13.29 -2.98 1.16
CA GLU A 103 -12.76 -4.19 1.77
C GLU A 103 -12.48 -3.96 3.25
N LYS A 104 -12.69 -5.02 4.05
CA LYS A 104 -12.23 -5.09 5.43
C LYS A 104 -11.02 -5.99 5.49
N LEU A 105 -9.94 -5.47 6.06
CA LEU A 105 -8.73 -6.22 6.37
C LEU A 105 -8.73 -6.55 7.86
N ASP A 106 -9.31 -7.68 8.24
CA ASP A 106 -9.51 -8.05 9.64
C ASP A 106 -8.20 -8.11 10.45
N PHE A 107 -7.13 -8.62 9.84
CA PHE A 107 -5.82 -8.73 10.47
C PHE A 107 -5.19 -7.37 10.82
N ALA A 108 -5.59 -6.30 10.12
CA ALA A 108 -5.09 -4.94 10.33
C ALA A 108 -6.14 -4.04 11.01
N SER A 109 -7.31 -4.56 11.36
CA SER A 109 -8.45 -3.77 11.83
C SER A 109 -8.73 -2.56 10.96
N CYS A 110 -8.65 -2.75 9.64
CA CYS A 110 -8.68 -1.67 8.65
C CYS A 110 -9.87 -1.83 7.71
N TYR A 111 -10.52 -0.72 7.41
CA TYR A 111 -11.58 -0.61 6.42
C TYR A 111 -11.14 0.29 5.29
N LEU A 112 -11.31 -0.18 4.06
CA LEU A 112 -10.92 0.51 2.84
C LEU A 112 -12.17 0.75 2.00
N GLN A 113 -12.34 1.98 1.52
CA GLN A 113 -13.32 2.34 0.49
C GLN A 113 -12.62 3.06 -0.64
N ARG A 114 -12.79 2.60 -1.87
CA ARG A 114 -12.13 3.17 -3.04
C ARG A 114 -12.95 3.01 -4.31
N ASN A 115 -12.72 3.91 -5.26
CA ASN A 115 -13.38 3.89 -6.57
C ASN A 115 -12.44 3.59 -7.73
N GLY A 116 -11.19 3.27 -7.47
CA GLY A 116 -10.22 2.95 -8.52
C GLY A 116 -8.77 3.23 -8.11
N ILE A 117 -7.88 3.10 -9.09
CA ILE A 117 -6.42 3.23 -8.95
C ILE A 117 -5.86 4.47 -9.67
N ASP A 118 -6.69 5.28 -10.31
CA ASP A 118 -6.21 6.49 -10.98
C ASP A 118 -5.59 7.44 -9.95
N PRO A 119 -4.26 7.74 -10.01
CA PRO A 119 -3.63 8.61 -9.02
C PRO A 119 -4.19 10.02 -8.99
N GLN A 120 -4.77 10.52 -10.07
CA GLN A 120 -5.29 11.89 -10.15
C GLN A 120 -6.77 11.97 -9.74
N ASN A 121 -7.59 11.00 -10.15
CA ASN A 121 -9.03 11.02 -9.98
C ASN A 121 -9.56 9.96 -9.01
N GLY A 122 -8.70 9.06 -8.54
CA GLY A 122 -9.05 8.04 -7.57
C GLY A 122 -9.42 8.67 -6.22
N LEU A 123 -10.43 8.10 -5.58
CA LEU A 123 -10.84 8.42 -4.22
C LEU A 123 -10.64 7.20 -3.34
N MET A 124 -10.06 7.38 -2.18
CA MET A 124 -9.92 6.32 -1.20
C MET A 124 -10.08 6.87 0.22
N CYS A 125 -10.82 6.15 1.02
CA CYS A 125 -10.91 6.35 2.46
C CYS A 125 -10.34 5.10 3.15
N VAL A 126 -9.47 5.31 4.10
CA VAL A 126 -8.96 4.26 4.98
C VAL A 126 -9.33 4.62 6.40
N VAL A 127 -9.95 3.67 7.12
CA VAL A 127 -10.24 3.79 8.55
C VAL A 127 -9.56 2.65 9.27
N GLN A 128 -8.78 2.94 10.29
CA GLN A 128 -8.09 1.93 11.10
C GLN A 128 -8.49 2.06 12.57
N GLY A 129 -8.92 0.93 13.14
CA GLY A 129 -9.16 0.78 14.58
C GLY A 129 -8.02 -0.03 15.21
N ALA A 130 -6.95 0.63 15.61
CA ALA A 130 -5.78 -0.06 16.12
C ALA A 130 -5.83 -0.27 17.65
N THR A 131 -5.38 -1.45 18.11
CA THR A 131 -5.37 -1.82 19.54
C THR A 131 -4.07 -2.47 19.99
N TYR A 132 -2.99 -2.40 19.19
CA TYR A 132 -1.74 -3.11 19.45
C TYR A 132 -0.57 -2.18 19.76
N ASN A 133 0.56 -2.76 20.18
CA ASN A 133 1.84 -2.05 20.35
C ASN A 133 2.22 -1.30 19.07
N HIS A 134 2.95 -0.22 19.22
CA HIS A 134 3.25 0.76 18.17
C HIS A 134 2.02 1.53 17.66
N ASN A 135 0.93 1.49 18.41
CA ASN A 135 -0.21 2.33 18.15
C ASN A 135 -0.09 3.62 18.94
N HIS A 136 -0.40 4.69 18.29
CA HIS A 136 -0.67 5.96 18.92
C HIS A 136 -2.11 5.97 19.48
N SER A 137 -2.57 7.09 19.99
CA SER A 137 -3.95 7.26 20.44
C SER A 137 -4.95 7.35 19.26
N ASN A 138 -4.70 6.63 18.20
CA ASN A 138 -5.47 6.63 16.96
C ASN A 138 -6.47 5.46 16.91
N GLY A 139 -7.22 5.27 17.98
CA GLY A 139 -8.17 4.16 18.14
C GLY A 139 -9.20 3.99 17.04
N MET A 140 -9.46 5.04 16.27
CA MET A 140 -10.27 5.03 15.04
C MET A 140 -9.84 6.17 14.13
N SER A 141 -8.63 6.08 13.60
CA SER A 141 -8.08 7.10 12.70
C SER A 141 -8.53 6.90 11.27
N MET A 142 -8.66 8.01 10.55
CA MET A 142 -9.09 8.04 9.15
C MET A 142 -8.10 8.83 8.29
N GLU A 143 -7.79 8.31 7.13
CA GLU A 143 -7.09 9.05 6.07
C GLU A 143 -7.91 9.06 4.78
N LEU A 144 -7.88 10.18 4.09
CA LEU A 144 -8.57 10.40 2.82
C LEU A 144 -7.58 10.69 1.72
N TYR A 145 -7.78 10.06 0.57
CA TYR A 145 -7.06 10.35 -0.66
C TYR A 145 -8.03 10.88 -1.71
N GLY A 146 -7.62 11.90 -2.42
CA GLY A 146 -8.37 12.47 -3.53
C GLY A 146 -7.61 13.60 -4.20
N ALA A 147 -7.98 13.97 -5.41
CA ALA A 147 -7.31 15.01 -6.20
C ALA A 147 -5.77 14.84 -6.26
N GLY A 148 -5.31 13.60 -6.39
CA GLY A 148 -3.91 13.27 -6.55
C GLY A 148 -3.05 13.27 -5.27
N THR A 149 -3.65 13.41 -4.08
CA THR A 149 -2.90 13.46 -2.83
C THR A 149 -3.73 13.02 -1.62
N VAL A 150 -3.05 12.72 -0.51
CA VAL A 150 -3.72 12.48 0.77
C VAL A 150 -4.20 13.81 1.35
N GLN A 151 -5.50 13.93 1.60
CA GLN A 151 -6.16 15.16 2.08
C GLN A 151 -6.23 15.23 3.60
N GLY A 152 -6.59 14.14 4.26
CA GLY A 152 -6.60 14.01 5.70
C GLY A 152 -5.47 13.12 6.14
N ILE A 153 -4.36 13.70 6.60
CA ILE A 153 -3.12 13.00 6.89
C ILE A 153 -3.08 12.62 8.36
N ASP A 154 -2.81 11.35 8.66
CA ASP A 154 -2.33 10.94 9.97
C ASP A 154 -0.81 11.23 10.04
N PRO A 155 -0.29 11.82 11.13
CA PRO A 155 1.10 12.28 11.19
C PRO A 155 2.12 11.12 11.28
N GLY A 156 1.68 9.90 11.54
CA GLY A 156 2.59 8.76 11.70
C GLY A 156 3.51 8.89 12.92
N ASN A 157 4.74 8.40 12.79
CA ASN A 157 5.69 8.29 13.90
C ASN A 157 6.46 9.59 14.27
N GLY A 158 6.28 10.67 13.52
CA GLY A 158 7.07 11.89 13.73
C GLY A 158 8.55 11.72 13.36
N PRO A 159 9.41 12.66 13.77
CA PRO A 159 10.82 12.67 13.36
C PRO A 159 11.64 11.49 13.89
N THR A 160 11.62 11.24 15.19
CA THR A 160 12.27 10.11 15.87
C THR A 160 11.58 9.83 17.21
N TYR A 161 11.81 8.65 17.78
CA TYR A 161 11.28 8.27 19.09
C TYR A 161 11.86 9.12 20.24
N GLU A 162 13.08 9.62 20.10
CA GLU A 162 13.74 10.47 21.09
C GLU A 162 13.29 11.93 21.00
N HIS A 163 12.61 12.31 19.92
CA HIS A 163 12.14 13.68 19.76
C HIS A 163 11.03 13.98 20.79
N PRO A 164 11.11 15.11 21.56
CA PRO A 164 10.12 15.41 22.58
C PRO A 164 8.68 15.43 22.08
N MET A 165 8.46 15.81 20.83
CA MET A 165 7.13 15.83 20.20
C MET A 165 6.58 14.42 19.94
N HIS A 166 7.43 13.37 19.94
CA HIS A 166 6.92 12.01 19.77
C HIS A 166 5.91 11.68 20.86
N VAL A 167 6.31 11.79 22.12
CA VAL A 167 5.44 11.51 23.29
C VAL A 167 4.38 12.59 23.50
N ASN A 168 4.73 13.88 23.29
CA ASN A 168 3.86 14.99 23.63
C ASN A 168 2.84 15.37 22.56
N TYR A 169 3.00 14.87 21.32
CA TYR A 169 2.11 15.19 20.21
C TYR A 169 1.79 13.98 19.36
N TYR A 170 2.77 13.38 18.67
CA TYR A 170 2.53 12.34 17.64
C TYR A 170 1.84 11.09 18.19
N THR A 171 1.99 10.76 19.46
CA THR A 171 1.29 9.62 20.08
C THR A 171 -0.05 9.99 20.70
N GLN A 172 -0.42 11.27 20.68
CA GLN A 172 -1.61 11.77 21.36
C GLN A 172 -2.81 11.95 20.43
N TRP A 173 -4.01 11.92 20.99
CA TRP A 173 -5.27 12.09 20.27
C TRP A 173 -5.30 13.31 19.35
N ALA A 174 -4.77 14.42 19.80
CA ALA A 174 -4.79 15.68 19.08
C ALA A 174 -4.02 15.66 17.76
N ALA A 175 -3.16 14.68 17.56
CA ALA A 175 -2.39 14.52 16.34
C ALA A 175 -3.14 13.73 15.26
N HIS A 176 -4.18 12.99 15.61
CA HIS A 176 -4.83 12.03 14.75
C HIS A 176 -6.22 12.47 14.29
N ASN A 177 -6.62 11.99 13.13
CA ASN A 177 -7.97 12.18 12.56
C ASN A 177 -8.94 11.14 13.15
N THR A 178 -9.31 11.27 14.41
CA THR A 178 -10.16 10.32 15.13
C THR A 178 -11.56 10.88 15.39
#